data_b31fb5a7711cd921148cc7dc069c45e6
#
_entry.id   b31fb5a7711cd921148cc7dc069c45e6
#
_cell.length_a   1.000
_cell.length_b   1.000
_cell.length_c   1.000
_cell.angle_alpha   90.00
_cell.angle_beta   90.00
_cell.angle_gamma   90.00
#
_symmetry.space_group_name_H-M   'P 1'
#
loop_
_entity.id
_entity.type
_entity.pdbx_description
1 polymer ?
#
loop_
_entity_poly.entity_id
_entity_poly.type
_entity_poly.pdbx_seq_one_letter_code
_entity_poly.pdbx_strand_id
1 'polypeptide(L)'
;GFSAEDFAFSHPGGSLGRRLLLLVDDIMHAGGSMPLVKPNAPLRDALLEMTRKGLGLTGVIDADGKLAGIFTDGDLRRSLDHNIDFQRASISDVMTRHCKTARSGMLAAEALKIMEDARINGLFVVDTEGRPVGALNMHDLLRAGVV
;
A
#
# COMPACT_ATOMS: atom_id res chain seq x y z
N GLY A 1 -33.19 -13.77 0.62
CA GLY A 1 -31.96 -13.94 1.29
C GLY A 1 -31.49 -12.70 2.01
N PHE A 2 -30.52 -12.85 2.84
CA PHE A 2 -29.91 -11.72 3.52
C PHE A 2 -29.13 -10.85 2.54
N SER A 3 -29.36 -9.55 2.61
CA SER A 3 -28.44 -8.59 2.01
C SER A 3 -27.32 -8.31 3.01
N ALA A 4 -26.23 -7.69 2.54
CA ALA A 4 -25.16 -7.27 3.43
C ALA A 4 -25.67 -6.24 4.47
N GLU A 5 -26.62 -5.43 4.08
CA GLU A 5 -27.23 -4.43 4.99
C GLU A 5 -28.06 -5.08 6.08
N ASP A 6 -28.87 -6.07 5.73
CA ASP A 6 -29.66 -6.81 6.73
C ASP A 6 -28.76 -7.50 7.73
N PHE A 7 -27.67 -8.09 7.27
CA PHE A 7 -26.71 -8.72 8.13
C PHE A 7 -26.05 -7.71 9.08
N ALA A 8 -25.73 -6.53 8.56
CA ALA A 8 -25.12 -5.46 9.36
C ALA A 8 -26.03 -5.02 10.50
N PHE A 9 -27.32 -4.94 10.28
CA PHE A 9 -28.28 -4.58 11.32
C PHE A 9 -28.36 -5.62 12.44
N SER A 10 -28.18 -6.88 12.10
CA SER A 10 -28.30 -7.98 13.05
C SER A 10 -27.09 -8.15 13.95
N HIS A 11 -25.96 -7.50 13.61
CA HIS A 11 -24.68 -7.70 14.29
C HIS A 11 -24.09 -6.38 14.72
N PRO A 12 -24.52 -5.83 15.86
CA PRO A 12 -24.00 -4.54 16.32
C PRO A 12 -22.51 -4.59 16.63
N GLY A 13 -21.84 -3.46 16.39
CA GLY A 13 -20.45 -3.29 16.79
C GLY A 13 -19.40 -3.84 15.86
N GLY A 14 -19.72 -4.21 14.64
CA GLY A 14 -18.73 -4.71 13.70
C GLY A 14 -19.23 -5.85 12.88
N SER A 15 -20.37 -5.64 12.31
CA SER A 15 -21.01 -6.66 11.52
C SER A 15 -20.17 -7.08 10.31
N LEU A 16 -20.27 -8.34 9.95
CA LEU A 16 -19.63 -8.89 8.75
C LEU A 16 -20.05 -8.12 7.49
N GLY A 17 -21.35 -7.76 7.40
CA GLY A 17 -21.86 -7.02 6.26
C GLY A 17 -21.15 -5.69 6.06
N ARG A 18 -20.91 -4.95 7.14
CA ARG A 18 -20.19 -3.67 7.05
C ARG A 18 -18.76 -3.88 6.56
N ARG A 19 -18.08 -4.90 7.06
CA ARG A 19 -16.70 -5.19 6.65
C ARG A 19 -16.60 -5.58 5.18
N LEU A 20 -17.61 -6.28 4.66
CA LEU A 20 -17.66 -6.68 3.25
C LEU A 20 -17.85 -5.49 2.31
N LEU A 21 -18.39 -4.38 2.80
CA LEU A 21 -18.65 -3.17 2.02
C LEU A 21 -17.56 -2.10 2.16
N LEU A 22 -16.54 -2.32 2.98
CA LEU A 22 -15.47 -1.34 3.13
C LEU A 22 -14.69 -1.19 1.83
N LEU A 23 -14.46 0.08 1.48
CA LEU A 23 -13.61 0.43 0.34
C LEU A 23 -12.17 0.64 0.82
N VAL A 24 -11.22 0.50 -0.09
CA VAL A 24 -9.81 0.83 0.22
C VAL A 24 -9.70 2.27 0.71
N ASP A 25 -10.52 3.17 0.16
CA ASP A 25 -10.56 4.59 0.55
C ASP A 25 -10.91 4.80 2.02
N ASP A 26 -11.67 3.88 2.61
CA ASP A 26 -12.08 3.96 4.03
C ASP A 26 -10.96 3.58 4.99
N ILE A 27 -9.93 2.91 4.49
CA ILE A 27 -8.88 2.30 5.32
C ILE A 27 -7.51 2.93 5.05
N MET A 28 -7.24 3.34 3.82
CA MET A 28 -5.93 3.79 3.37
C MET A 28 -5.41 5.01 4.14
N HIS A 29 -4.09 5.10 4.22
CA HIS A 29 -3.39 6.29 4.69
C HIS A 29 -3.21 7.23 3.50
N ALA A 30 -3.72 8.45 3.61
CA ALA A 30 -3.75 9.40 2.50
C ALA A 30 -3.02 10.69 2.86
N GLY A 31 -2.83 11.56 1.88
CA GLY A 31 -2.19 12.86 2.07
C GLY A 31 -0.80 12.74 2.65
N GLY A 32 -0.50 13.52 3.67
CA GLY A 32 0.81 13.52 4.32
C GLY A 32 1.18 12.25 5.06
N SER A 33 0.24 11.33 5.27
CA SER A 33 0.51 10.03 5.89
C SER A 33 0.99 9.00 4.87
N MET A 34 0.93 9.32 3.59
CA MET A 34 1.32 8.43 2.52
C MET A 34 2.85 8.48 2.32
N PRO A 35 3.55 7.34 2.37
CA PRO A 35 5.01 7.33 2.21
C PRO A 35 5.38 7.47 0.74
N LEU A 36 6.03 8.57 0.38
CA LEU A 36 6.43 8.87 -1.00
C LEU A 36 7.80 9.50 -1.05
N VAL A 37 8.59 9.11 -2.05
CA VAL A 37 9.88 9.73 -2.37
C VAL A 37 9.98 9.92 -3.88
N LYS A 38 10.96 10.71 -4.32
CA LYS A 38 11.26 10.92 -5.74
C LYS A 38 12.26 9.87 -6.23
N PRO A 39 12.33 9.60 -7.55
CA PRO A 39 13.20 8.55 -8.07
C PRO A 39 14.68 8.73 -7.77
N ASN A 40 15.14 9.97 -7.67
CA ASN A 40 16.55 10.27 -7.39
C ASN A 40 16.86 10.34 -5.90
N ALA A 41 15.88 10.06 -5.03
CA ALA A 41 16.12 10.08 -3.59
C ALA A 41 17.18 9.04 -3.22
N PRO A 42 18.15 9.39 -2.36
CA PRO A 42 19.06 8.39 -1.84
C PRO A 42 18.30 7.28 -1.13
N LEU A 43 18.79 6.05 -1.24
CA LEU A 43 18.14 4.91 -0.58
C LEU A 43 17.93 5.18 0.92
N ARG A 44 18.89 5.81 1.57
CA ARG A 44 18.78 6.18 2.98
C ARG A 44 17.54 7.02 3.25
N ASP A 45 17.25 8.00 2.39
CA ASP A 45 16.08 8.87 2.56
C ASP A 45 14.78 8.08 2.41
N ALA A 46 14.75 7.11 1.48
CA ALA A 46 13.61 6.24 1.32
C ALA A 46 13.36 5.40 2.57
N LEU A 47 14.44 4.87 3.18
CA LEU A 47 14.33 4.11 4.42
C LEU A 47 13.81 4.97 5.58
N LEU A 48 14.26 6.23 5.65
CA LEU A 48 13.76 7.16 6.66
C LEU A 48 12.27 7.45 6.46
N GLU A 49 11.83 7.61 5.22
CA GLU A 49 10.42 7.81 4.91
C GLU A 49 9.58 6.60 5.32
N MET A 50 10.06 5.40 5.02
CA MET A 50 9.39 4.15 5.41
C MET A 50 9.24 4.07 6.93
N THR A 51 10.30 4.40 7.66
CA THR A 51 10.27 4.40 9.13
C THR A 51 9.32 5.45 9.66
N ARG A 52 9.36 6.65 9.09
CA ARG A 52 8.51 7.76 9.53
C ARG A 52 7.03 7.46 9.37
N LYS A 53 6.65 6.88 8.25
CA LYS A 53 5.24 6.59 7.95
C LYS A 53 4.78 5.25 8.51
N GLY A 54 5.70 4.31 8.74
CA GLY A 54 5.41 3.07 9.48
C GLY A 54 4.57 2.04 8.77
N LEU A 55 4.51 2.07 7.44
CA LEU A 55 3.68 1.12 6.67
C LEU A 55 4.48 -0.04 6.06
N GLY A 56 5.80 -0.02 6.20
CA GLY A 56 6.65 -1.09 5.67
C GLY A 56 6.94 -0.97 4.18
N LEU A 57 6.59 0.17 3.57
CA LEU A 57 6.86 0.42 2.16
C LEU A 57 6.92 1.93 1.92
N THR A 58 7.47 2.31 0.77
CA THR A 58 7.35 3.66 0.24
C THR A 58 7.07 3.58 -1.26
N GLY A 59 6.31 4.55 -1.76
CA GLY A 59 6.11 4.73 -3.19
C GLY A 59 7.15 5.68 -3.75
N VAL A 60 7.41 5.54 -5.03
CA VAL A 60 8.30 6.42 -5.77
C VAL A 60 7.44 7.09 -6.84
N ILE A 61 7.38 8.42 -6.82
CA ILE A 61 6.56 9.19 -7.76
C ILE A 61 7.44 9.91 -8.77
N ASP A 62 7.01 9.89 -10.03
CA ASP A 62 7.72 10.57 -11.11
C ASP A 62 7.36 12.08 -11.18
N ALA A 63 7.90 12.78 -12.18
CA ALA A 63 7.68 14.21 -12.34
C ALA A 63 6.21 14.55 -12.59
N ASP A 64 5.42 13.62 -13.12
CA ASP A 64 3.99 13.82 -13.37
C ASP A 64 3.12 13.44 -12.16
N GLY A 65 3.75 13.04 -11.06
CA GLY A 65 3.03 12.61 -9.85
C GLY A 65 2.49 11.21 -9.91
N LYS A 66 2.89 10.43 -10.92
CA LYS A 66 2.44 9.04 -11.08
C LYS A 66 3.36 8.10 -10.31
N LEU A 67 2.79 6.98 -9.89
CA LEU A 67 3.55 5.95 -9.18
C LEU A 67 4.49 5.24 -10.16
N ALA A 68 5.79 5.45 -9.99
CA ALA A 68 6.82 4.85 -10.83
C ALA A 68 7.28 3.49 -10.30
N GLY A 69 7.13 3.26 -9.00
CA GLY A 69 7.53 2.01 -8.39
C GLY A 69 7.31 2.04 -6.89
N ILE A 70 7.65 0.95 -6.24
CA ILE A 70 7.59 0.83 -4.78
C ILE A 70 8.87 0.21 -4.26
N PHE A 71 9.12 0.44 -2.98
CA PHE A 71 10.19 -0.22 -2.25
C PHE A 71 9.64 -0.69 -0.91
N THR A 72 9.84 -1.97 -0.59
CA THR A 72 9.26 -2.61 0.59
C THR A 72 10.36 -3.15 1.49
N ASP A 73 9.99 -3.56 2.72
CA ASP A 73 10.90 -4.26 3.62
C ASP A 73 11.47 -5.52 2.99
N GLY A 74 10.66 -6.22 2.16
CA GLY A 74 11.13 -7.38 1.42
C GLY A 74 12.19 -7.02 0.38
N ASP A 75 12.00 -5.89 -0.31
CA ASP A 75 12.99 -5.39 -1.26
C ASP A 75 14.29 -5.02 -0.55
N LEU A 76 14.20 -4.46 0.65
CA LEU A 76 15.39 -4.12 1.44
C LEU A 76 16.19 -5.38 1.77
N ARG A 77 15.53 -6.45 2.22
CA ARG A 77 16.20 -7.71 2.52
C ARG A 77 16.87 -8.29 1.28
N ARG A 78 16.20 -8.25 0.12
CA ARG A 78 16.79 -8.71 -1.14
C ARG A 78 17.98 -7.87 -1.56
N SER A 79 17.93 -6.55 -1.32
CA SER A 79 19.04 -5.65 -1.63
C SER A 79 20.28 -5.98 -0.81
N LEU A 80 20.12 -6.39 0.44
CA LEU A 80 21.23 -6.83 1.27
C LEU A 80 21.93 -8.06 0.68
N ASP A 81 21.15 -9.00 0.12
CA ASP A 81 21.69 -10.20 -0.49
C ASP A 81 22.45 -9.92 -1.81
N HIS A 82 22.16 -8.81 -2.47
CA HIS A 82 22.77 -8.43 -3.73
C HIS A 82 23.92 -7.42 -3.60
N ASN A 83 24.40 -7.17 -2.40
CA ASN A 83 25.53 -6.27 -2.12
C ASN A 83 25.34 -4.85 -2.70
N ILE A 84 24.15 -4.31 -2.56
CA ILE A 84 23.86 -2.94 -2.99
C ILE A 84 24.65 -1.94 -2.13
N ASP A 85 25.25 -0.94 -2.77
CA ASP A 85 25.93 0.14 -2.06
C ASP A 85 24.89 1.14 -1.54
N PHE A 86 24.52 0.98 -0.27
CA PHE A 86 23.49 1.80 0.37
C PHE A 86 23.84 3.27 0.45
N GLN A 87 25.12 3.62 0.35
CA GLN A 87 25.55 5.02 0.41
C GLN A 87 25.41 5.72 -0.93
N ARG A 88 25.45 4.98 -2.03
CA ARG A 88 25.45 5.56 -3.38
C ARG A 88 24.16 5.30 -4.13
N ALA A 89 23.45 4.24 -3.80
CA ALA A 89 22.24 3.86 -4.53
C ALA A 89 21.14 4.90 -4.35
N SER A 90 20.44 5.20 -5.44
CA SER A 90 19.17 5.92 -5.39
C SER A 90 18.04 4.91 -5.34
N ILE A 91 16.85 5.37 -4.94
CA ILE A 91 15.69 4.48 -4.84
C ILE A 91 15.32 3.89 -6.21
N SER A 92 15.53 4.64 -7.30
CA SER A 92 15.22 4.15 -8.64
C SER A 92 16.09 2.96 -9.05
N ASP A 93 17.26 2.80 -8.43
CA ASP A 93 18.16 1.68 -8.72
C ASP A 93 17.66 0.35 -8.15
N VAL A 94 16.84 0.41 -7.10
CA VAL A 94 16.45 -0.78 -6.33
C VAL A 94 14.95 -0.98 -6.22
N MET A 95 14.14 0.01 -6.60
CA MET A 95 12.69 -0.09 -6.49
C MET A 95 12.12 -1.18 -7.39
N THR A 96 10.95 -1.68 -7.02
CA THR A 96 10.18 -2.59 -7.86
C THR A 96 9.31 -1.75 -8.79
N ARG A 97 9.52 -1.90 -10.09
CA ARG A 97 8.68 -1.29 -11.12
C ARG A 97 7.51 -2.23 -11.43
N HIS A 98 6.48 -1.75 -12.07
CA HIS A 98 5.30 -2.55 -12.44
C HIS A 98 4.69 -3.27 -11.23
N CYS A 99 4.62 -2.57 -10.10
CA CYS A 99 4.08 -3.12 -8.86
C CYS A 99 2.55 -3.27 -8.95
N LYS A 100 2.01 -4.16 -8.13
CA LYS A 100 0.56 -4.29 -7.99
C LYS A 100 0.02 -3.09 -7.24
N THR A 101 -1.16 -2.62 -7.64
CA THR A 101 -1.85 -1.48 -7.02
C THR A 101 -3.32 -1.81 -6.85
N ALA A 102 -3.97 -1.08 -5.94
CA ALA A 102 -5.42 -1.05 -5.85
C ALA A 102 -5.92 0.24 -6.50
N ARG A 103 -7.19 0.31 -6.80
CA ARG A 103 -7.81 1.51 -7.33
C ARG A 103 -8.73 2.15 -6.31
N SER A 104 -8.77 3.47 -6.32
CA SER A 104 -9.77 4.21 -5.54
C SER A 104 -11.18 3.69 -5.89
N GLY A 105 -11.99 3.43 -4.88
CA GLY A 105 -13.32 2.84 -5.05
C GLY A 105 -13.37 1.33 -5.02
N MET A 106 -12.23 0.66 -5.01
CA MET A 106 -12.16 -0.79 -4.91
C MET A 106 -12.55 -1.26 -3.50
N LEU A 107 -13.19 -2.43 -3.40
CA LEU A 107 -13.45 -3.04 -2.09
C LEU A 107 -12.15 -3.44 -1.41
N ALA A 108 -12.09 -3.23 -0.10
CA ALA A 108 -10.93 -3.66 0.69
C ALA A 108 -10.69 -5.17 0.58
N ALA A 109 -11.75 -5.96 0.47
CA ALA A 109 -11.65 -7.41 0.27
C ALA A 109 -10.96 -7.77 -1.06
N GLU A 110 -11.17 -6.96 -2.11
CA GLU A 110 -10.49 -7.16 -3.38
C GLU A 110 -8.99 -6.83 -3.26
N ALA A 111 -8.66 -5.77 -2.53
CA ALA A 111 -7.26 -5.41 -2.26
C ALA A 111 -6.56 -6.53 -1.47
N LEU A 112 -7.24 -7.12 -0.50
CA LEU A 112 -6.72 -8.26 0.24
C LEU A 112 -6.38 -9.42 -0.70
N LYS A 113 -7.26 -9.71 -1.65
CA LYS A 113 -7.02 -10.78 -2.61
C LYS A 113 -5.79 -10.49 -3.48
N ILE A 114 -5.63 -9.25 -3.94
CA ILE A 114 -4.44 -8.84 -4.70
C ILE A 114 -3.17 -9.10 -3.87
N MET A 115 -3.20 -8.71 -2.60
CA MET A 115 -2.04 -8.87 -1.72
C MET A 115 -1.73 -10.34 -1.45
N GLU A 116 -2.75 -11.16 -1.24
CA GLU A 116 -2.57 -12.60 -1.03
C GLU A 116 -2.04 -13.28 -2.29
N ASP A 117 -2.63 -12.99 -3.43
CA ASP A 117 -2.21 -13.61 -4.71
C ASP A 117 -0.78 -13.21 -5.09
N ALA A 118 -0.40 -11.96 -4.84
CA ALA A 118 0.93 -11.47 -5.15
C ALA A 118 1.94 -11.71 -4.02
N ARG A 119 1.49 -12.20 -2.86
CA ARG A 119 2.32 -12.44 -1.67
C ARG A 119 3.06 -11.18 -1.22
N ILE A 120 2.32 -10.08 -1.16
CA ILE A 120 2.82 -8.79 -0.72
C ILE A 120 2.04 -8.33 0.51
N ASN A 121 2.67 -7.49 1.34
CA ASN A 121 2.10 -7.05 2.62
C ASN A 121 1.57 -5.63 2.59
N GLY A 122 1.68 -4.97 1.46
CA GLY A 122 1.18 -3.60 1.31
C GLY A 122 1.09 -3.22 -0.16
N LEU A 123 0.29 -2.20 -0.44
CA LEU A 123 0.17 -1.68 -1.79
C LEU A 123 -0.33 -0.24 -1.76
N PHE A 124 -0.16 0.43 -2.89
CA PHE A 124 -0.69 1.77 -3.09
C PHE A 124 -2.05 1.70 -3.77
N VAL A 125 -2.89 2.67 -3.41
CA VAL A 125 -4.16 2.93 -4.06
C VAL A 125 -3.93 4.08 -5.03
N VAL A 126 -4.28 3.88 -6.28
CA VAL A 126 -4.08 4.89 -7.33
C VAL A 126 -5.41 5.32 -7.95
N ASP A 127 -5.42 6.52 -8.53
CA ASP A 127 -6.55 7.01 -9.29
C ASP A 127 -6.50 6.48 -10.74
N THR A 128 -7.41 6.96 -11.58
CA THR A 128 -7.50 6.52 -12.97
C THR A 128 -6.30 6.93 -13.82
N GLU A 129 -5.50 7.90 -13.34
CA GLU A 129 -4.32 8.39 -14.04
C GLU A 129 -3.03 7.77 -13.49
N GLY A 130 -3.13 6.86 -12.53
CA GLY A 130 -1.97 6.22 -11.95
C GLY A 130 -1.28 7.01 -10.85
N ARG A 131 -1.92 8.07 -10.35
CA ARG A 131 -1.39 8.84 -9.25
C ARG A 131 -1.76 8.20 -7.92
N PRO A 132 -0.82 8.07 -6.97
CA PRO A 132 -1.15 7.50 -5.67
C PRO A 132 -2.06 8.45 -4.89
N VAL A 133 -3.14 7.89 -4.35
CA VAL A 133 -4.09 8.60 -3.50
C VAL A 133 -4.09 8.05 -2.08
N GLY A 134 -3.48 6.89 -1.86
CA GLY A 134 -3.37 6.29 -0.55
C GLY A 134 -2.44 5.09 -0.56
N ALA A 135 -2.15 4.59 0.62
CA ALA A 135 -1.38 3.37 0.82
C ALA A 135 -1.97 2.60 1.98
N LEU A 136 -1.91 1.27 1.92
CA LEU A 136 -2.36 0.41 3.01
C LEU A 136 -1.51 -0.85 3.06
N ASN A 137 -1.54 -1.48 4.23
CA ASN A 137 -0.83 -2.73 4.44
C ASN A 137 -1.76 -3.78 5.04
N MET A 138 -1.25 -5.00 5.19
CA MET A 138 -2.03 -6.12 5.70
C MET A 138 -2.55 -5.83 7.12
N HIS A 139 -1.76 -5.13 7.93
CA HIS A 139 -2.15 -4.77 9.29
C HIS A 139 -3.37 -3.85 9.31
N ASP A 140 -3.45 -2.91 8.34
CA ASP A 140 -4.61 -2.03 8.21
C ASP A 140 -5.87 -2.84 7.92
N LEU A 141 -5.78 -3.84 7.04
CA LEU A 141 -6.90 -4.72 6.72
C LEU A 141 -7.32 -5.55 7.93
N LEU A 142 -6.35 -6.03 8.69
CA LEU A 142 -6.62 -6.79 9.91
C LEU A 142 -7.35 -5.92 10.94
N ARG A 143 -6.88 -4.70 11.17
CA ARG A 143 -7.52 -3.77 12.11
C ARG A 143 -8.93 -3.41 11.69
N ALA A 144 -9.18 -3.30 10.40
CA ALA A 144 -10.51 -2.99 9.88
C ALA A 144 -11.44 -4.21 9.89
N GLY A 145 -10.92 -5.39 10.22
CA GLY A 145 -11.72 -6.61 10.29
C GLY A 145 -11.98 -7.25 8.93
N VAL A 146 -11.21 -6.89 7.91
CA VAL A 146 -11.34 -7.47 6.56
C VAL A 146 -10.69 -8.85 6.49
N VAL A 147 -9.66 -9.05 7.30
CA VAL A 147 -8.94 -10.33 7.38
C VAL A 147 -9.44 -11.14 8.57
#